data_8193bd33f2fffca7d336d1a5b51253fb
#
_entry.id   8193bd33f2fffca7d336d1a5b51253fb
#
_cell.length_a   1.000
_cell.length_b   1.000
_cell.length_c   1.000
_cell.angle_alpha   90.00
_cell.angle_beta   90.00
_cell.angle_gamma   90.00
#
_symmetry.space_group_name_H-M   'P 1'
#
loop_
_entity.id
_entity.type
_entity.pdbx_description
1 polymer ?
#
loop_
_entity_poly.entity_id
_entity_poly.type
_entity_poly.pdbx_seq_one_letter_code
_entity_poly.pdbx_strand_id
1 'polypeptide(L)'
;YLGAYKISIVAVIIFAIGSTVFNIVGPKILGRATTEIFKGLVRKVSGGSGIDFTKIGKILGMLLVLYLCSALFSFIQGYIMTGVSQKLTYRMRKEISEKINRLPMNYFDKMTHGEVLSRITNDVDTLSQSLNQSATQVITSVATIIGVLIMMLSISPLMTLTALLLLPISMGFISVIVKRSQKYFMSQQEYLGHVNGQVEEVYGGHNIVKAFNKE
;
A
#
# COMPACT_ATOMS: atom_id res chain seq x y z
N TYR A 1 15.12 -18.59 1.23
CA TYR A 1 15.31 -17.94 -0.07
C TYR A 1 15.91 -16.53 0.06
N LEU A 2 15.34 -15.65 0.89
CA LEU A 2 15.81 -14.27 1.09
C LEU A 2 17.21 -14.17 1.73
N GLY A 3 17.66 -15.21 2.43
CA GLY A 3 18.99 -15.25 3.07
C GLY A 3 20.18 -15.03 2.12
N ALA A 4 20.04 -15.39 0.85
CA ALA A 4 21.08 -15.17 -0.18
C ALA A 4 21.20 -13.69 -0.60
N TYR A 5 20.20 -12.83 -0.30
CA TYR A 5 20.13 -11.43 -0.74
C TYR A 5 20.25 -10.44 0.43
N LYS A 6 20.83 -10.84 1.58
CA LYS A 6 20.91 -10.02 2.80
C LYS A 6 21.47 -8.62 2.54
N ILE A 7 22.53 -8.52 1.75
CA ILE A 7 23.17 -7.22 1.44
C ILE A 7 22.21 -6.31 0.67
N SER A 8 21.51 -6.87 -0.34
CA SER A 8 20.51 -6.10 -1.10
C SER A 8 19.34 -5.65 -0.23
N ILE A 9 18.87 -6.51 0.69
CA ILE A 9 17.78 -6.17 1.61
C ILE A 9 18.23 -5.08 2.58
N VAL A 10 19.47 -5.14 3.12
CA VAL A 10 20.01 -4.08 3.97
C VAL A 10 20.10 -2.76 3.21
N ALA A 11 20.56 -2.78 1.94
CA ALA A 11 20.57 -1.60 1.09
C ALA A 11 19.14 -1.03 0.88
N VAL A 12 18.16 -1.89 0.59
CA VAL A 12 16.74 -1.49 0.48
C VAL A 12 16.26 -0.80 1.75
N ILE A 13 16.58 -1.34 2.93
CA ILE A 13 16.21 -0.75 4.22
C ILE A 13 16.85 0.62 4.41
N ILE A 14 18.14 0.77 4.10
CA ILE A 14 18.85 2.04 4.22
C ILE A 14 18.22 3.12 3.31
N PHE A 15 17.99 2.79 2.04
CA PHE A 15 17.36 3.72 1.11
C PHE A 15 15.89 4.04 1.47
N ALA A 16 15.15 3.05 2.00
CA ALA A 16 13.80 3.26 2.51
C ALA A 16 13.77 4.24 3.68
N ILE A 17 14.65 4.04 4.67
CA ILE A 17 14.76 4.93 5.81
C ILE A 17 15.16 6.34 5.35
N GLY A 18 16.16 6.45 4.48
CA GLY A 18 16.59 7.74 3.93
C GLY A 18 15.46 8.49 3.21
N SER A 19 14.75 7.82 2.30
CA SER A 19 13.58 8.39 1.61
C SER A 19 12.49 8.82 2.60
N THR A 20 12.20 7.97 3.60
CA THR A 20 11.19 8.25 4.62
C THR A 20 11.56 9.46 5.48
N VAL A 21 12.82 9.58 5.91
CA VAL A 21 13.29 10.74 6.67
C VAL A 21 13.09 12.04 5.88
N PHE A 22 13.45 12.06 4.60
CA PHE A 22 13.23 13.23 3.76
C PHE A 22 11.74 13.59 3.63
N ASN A 23 10.86 12.59 3.46
CA ASN A 23 9.42 12.80 3.40
C ASN A 23 8.84 13.35 4.72
N ILE A 24 9.31 12.86 5.86
CA ILE A 24 8.81 13.29 7.18
C ILE A 24 9.30 14.69 7.56
N VAL A 25 10.50 15.09 7.12
CA VAL A 25 11.04 16.42 7.38
C VAL A 25 10.35 17.50 6.51
N GLY A 26 9.84 17.12 5.34
CA GLY A 26 9.18 18.03 4.40
C GLY A 26 8.09 18.91 5.02
N PRO A 27 7.06 18.35 5.69
CA PRO A 27 6.00 19.13 6.36
C PRO A 27 6.51 20.13 7.40
N LYS A 28 7.59 19.80 8.14
CA LYS A 28 8.20 20.72 9.11
C LYS A 28 8.84 21.93 8.43
N ILE A 29 9.49 21.72 7.29
CA ILE A 29 10.08 22.82 6.50
C ILE A 29 8.98 23.65 5.86
N LEU A 30 7.93 23.01 5.31
CA LEU A 30 6.77 23.69 4.75
C LEU A 30 6.06 24.56 5.80
N GLY A 31 5.93 24.08 7.05
CA GLY A 31 5.40 24.84 8.17
C GLY A 31 6.20 26.12 8.45
N ARG A 32 7.52 26.11 8.25
CA ARG A 32 8.33 27.34 8.35
C ARG A 32 7.99 28.34 7.24
N ALA A 33 7.76 27.89 6.00
CA ALA A 33 7.32 28.75 4.92
C ALA A 33 5.97 29.41 5.23
N THR A 34 5.00 28.62 5.70
CA THR A 34 3.68 29.12 6.12
C THR A 34 3.79 30.15 7.25
N THR A 35 4.65 29.89 8.24
CA THR A 35 4.91 30.81 9.34
C THR A 35 5.52 32.13 8.85
N GLU A 36 6.45 32.10 7.90
CA GLU A 36 7.04 33.33 7.33
C GLU A 36 6.02 34.13 6.51
N ILE A 37 5.11 33.45 5.79
CA ILE A 37 4.00 34.14 5.09
C ILE A 37 3.11 34.85 6.11
N PHE A 38 2.70 34.15 7.19
CA PHE A 38 1.88 34.74 8.23
C PHE A 38 2.55 35.93 8.89
N LYS A 39 3.82 35.83 9.30
CA LYS A 39 4.61 36.90 9.83
C LYS A 39 4.73 38.09 8.87
N GLY A 40 4.85 37.83 7.59
CA GLY A 40 4.89 38.83 6.53
C GLY A 40 3.58 39.61 6.40
N LEU A 41 2.44 38.90 6.50
CA LEU A 41 1.11 39.51 6.52
C LEU A 41 0.91 40.39 7.73
N VAL A 42 1.26 39.92 8.92
CA VAL A 42 1.19 40.73 10.15
C VAL A 42 2.07 41.97 10.04
N ARG A 43 3.30 41.86 9.55
CA ARG A 43 4.18 43.00 9.31
C ARG A 43 3.57 44.02 8.35
N LYS A 44 2.92 43.54 7.25
CA LYS A 44 2.27 44.40 6.27
C LYS A 44 1.10 45.22 6.91
N VAL A 45 0.30 44.55 7.73
CA VAL A 45 -0.81 45.24 8.47
C VAL A 45 -0.28 46.23 9.48
N SER A 46 0.89 45.98 10.08
CA SER A 46 1.55 46.90 11.04
C SER A 46 2.40 48.00 10.37
N GLY A 47 2.30 48.19 9.03
CA GLY A 47 3.02 49.25 8.31
C GLY A 47 4.48 48.89 7.92
N GLY A 48 4.89 47.64 8.01
CA GLY A 48 6.24 47.19 7.70
C GLY A 48 6.40 46.65 6.25
N SER A 49 7.59 46.10 5.95
CA SER A 49 8.05 45.67 4.60
C SER A 49 7.28 44.51 3.95
N GLY A 50 6.28 43.92 4.64
CA GLY A 50 5.43 42.85 4.08
C GLY A 50 6.12 41.46 4.03
N ILE A 51 5.75 40.68 3.03
CA ILE A 51 6.19 39.27 2.86
C ILE A 51 7.57 39.23 2.18
N ASP A 52 8.51 38.49 2.76
CA ASP A 52 9.83 38.26 2.20
C ASP A 52 9.79 37.03 1.25
N PHE A 53 9.51 37.29 -0.02
CA PHE A 53 9.45 36.28 -1.07
C PHE A 53 10.79 35.58 -1.32
N THR A 54 11.92 36.28 -1.09
CA THR A 54 13.27 35.70 -1.28
C THR A 54 13.51 34.60 -0.25
N LYS A 55 13.11 34.82 1.00
CA LYS A 55 13.24 33.83 2.08
C LYS A 55 12.31 32.63 1.84
N ILE A 56 11.09 32.88 1.42
CA ILE A 56 10.14 31.82 1.07
C ILE A 56 10.67 31.01 -0.11
N GLY A 57 11.20 31.65 -1.15
CA GLY A 57 11.79 30.97 -2.30
C GLY A 57 12.96 30.04 -1.93
N LYS A 58 13.82 30.47 -0.99
CA LYS A 58 14.90 29.62 -0.46
C LYS A 58 14.35 28.39 0.29
N ILE A 59 13.32 28.54 1.10
CA ILE A 59 12.68 27.44 1.82
C ILE A 59 12.04 26.46 0.83
N LEU A 60 11.34 26.95 -0.19
CA LEU A 60 10.72 26.11 -1.20
C LEU A 60 11.75 25.42 -2.08
N GLY A 61 12.86 26.10 -2.44
CA GLY A 61 13.98 25.48 -3.16
C GLY A 61 14.63 24.35 -2.37
N MET A 62 14.84 24.55 -1.05
CA MET A 62 15.34 23.50 -0.17
C MET A 62 14.38 22.29 -0.11
N LEU A 63 13.07 22.56 -0.04
CA LEU A 63 12.01 21.54 -0.05
C LEU A 63 12.04 20.71 -1.35
N LEU A 64 12.18 21.40 -2.49
CA LEU A 64 12.27 20.76 -3.81
C LEU A 64 13.47 19.80 -3.87
N VAL A 65 14.65 20.23 -3.45
CA VAL A 65 15.85 19.38 -3.39
C VAL A 65 15.62 18.18 -2.48
N LEU A 66 15.00 18.38 -1.33
CA LEU A 66 14.70 17.33 -0.36
C LEU A 66 13.77 16.25 -0.93
N TYR A 67 12.71 16.67 -1.66
CA TYR A 67 11.82 15.73 -2.33
C TYR A 67 12.45 15.02 -3.52
N LEU A 68 13.32 15.70 -4.27
CA LEU A 68 14.10 15.06 -5.34
C LEU A 68 15.04 13.99 -4.78
N CYS A 69 15.72 14.26 -3.67
CA CYS A 69 16.54 13.25 -2.97
C CYS A 69 15.69 12.08 -2.48
N SER A 70 14.51 12.35 -1.90
CA SER A 70 13.58 11.32 -1.48
C SER A 70 13.14 10.43 -2.65
N ALA A 71 12.77 11.04 -3.76
CA ALA A 71 12.37 10.32 -4.97
C ALA A 71 13.50 9.46 -5.53
N LEU A 72 14.73 9.97 -5.54
CA LEU A 72 15.91 9.23 -5.97
C LEU A 72 16.16 8.00 -5.07
N PHE A 73 16.09 8.17 -3.76
CA PHE A 73 16.25 7.07 -2.81
C PHE A 73 15.16 6.02 -2.96
N SER A 74 13.92 6.43 -3.13
CA SER A 74 12.79 5.54 -3.41
C SER A 74 12.94 4.78 -4.73
N PHE A 75 13.44 5.46 -5.77
CA PHE A 75 13.74 4.83 -7.05
C PHE A 75 14.82 3.76 -6.92
N ILE A 76 15.95 4.07 -6.26
CA ILE A 76 17.04 3.12 -6.03
C ILE A 76 16.55 1.92 -5.22
N GLN A 77 15.76 2.16 -4.17
CA GLN A 77 15.14 1.12 -3.35
C GLN A 77 14.30 0.16 -4.22
N GLY A 78 13.40 0.72 -5.03
CA GLY A 78 12.53 -0.06 -5.92
C GLY A 78 13.32 -0.86 -6.95
N TYR A 79 14.36 -0.26 -7.54
CA TYR A 79 15.22 -0.91 -8.50
C TYR A 79 15.96 -2.12 -7.91
N ILE A 80 16.55 -1.97 -6.70
CA ILE A 80 17.21 -3.07 -5.98
C ILE A 80 16.20 -4.17 -5.65
N MET A 81 15.03 -3.80 -5.12
CA MET A 81 14.00 -4.77 -4.71
C MET A 81 13.45 -5.56 -5.90
N THR A 82 13.23 -4.89 -7.04
CA THR A 82 12.84 -5.55 -8.29
C THR A 82 13.90 -6.55 -8.75
N GLY A 83 15.18 -6.19 -8.68
CA GLY A 83 16.29 -7.08 -9.00
C GLY A 83 16.35 -8.33 -8.10
N VAL A 84 16.10 -8.16 -6.80
CA VAL A 84 16.00 -9.28 -5.84
C VAL A 84 14.81 -10.19 -6.18
N SER A 85 13.65 -9.59 -6.42
CA SER A 85 12.41 -10.31 -6.76
C SER A 85 12.58 -11.14 -8.04
N GLN A 86 13.16 -10.57 -9.10
CA GLN A 86 13.41 -11.28 -10.37
C GLN A 86 14.35 -12.48 -10.20
N LYS A 87 15.44 -12.31 -9.45
CA LYS A 87 16.38 -13.41 -9.17
C LYS A 87 15.73 -14.52 -8.34
N LEU A 88 14.91 -14.15 -7.38
CA LEU A 88 14.14 -15.08 -6.57
C LEU A 88 13.15 -15.87 -7.41
N THR A 89 12.39 -15.18 -8.27
CA THR A 89 11.44 -15.79 -9.23
C THR A 89 12.13 -16.79 -10.15
N TYR A 90 13.26 -16.40 -10.74
CA TYR A 90 14.04 -17.30 -11.59
C TYR A 90 14.46 -18.57 -10.84
N ARG A 91 14.97 -18.40 -9.61
CA ARG A 91 15.38 -19.53 -8.78
C ARG A 91 14.21 -20.44 -8.42
N MET A 92 13.07 -19.87 -8.03
CA MET A 92 11.86 -20.64 -7.73
C MET A 92 11.37 -21.43 -8.94
N ARG A 93 11.30 -20.81 -10.12
CA ARG A 93 10.91 -21.50 -11.35
C ARG A 93 11.86 -22.63 -11.67
N LYS A 94 13.18 -22.43 -11.55
CA LYS A 94 14.19 -23.46 -11.77
C LYS A 94 14.00 -24.63 -10.80
N GLU A 95 13.89 -24.38 -9.50
CA GLU A 95 13.72 -25.43 -8.48
C GLU A 95 12.41 -26.21 -8.67
N ILE A 96 11.31 -25.52 -9.02
CA ILE A 96 10.02 -26.16 -9.31
C ILE A 96 10.14 -27.03 -10.57
N SER A 97 10.74 -26.53 -11.65
CA SER A 97 10.93 -27.30 -12.89
C SER A 97 11.79 -28.54 -12.66
N GLU A 98 12.90 -28.40 -11.93
CA GLU A 98 13.75 -29.55 -11.57
C GLU A 98 13.02 -30.58 -10.72
N LYS A 99 12.16 -30.11 -9.78
CA LYS A 99 11.34 -31.00 -8.95
C LYS A 99 10.29 -31.74 -9.76
N ILE A 100 9.61 -31.05 -10.68
CA ILE A 100 8.61 -31.66 -11.57
C ILE A 100 9.23 -32.78 -12.40
N ASN A 101 10.42 -32.58 -12.94
CA ASN A 101 11.12 -33.60 -13.70
C ASN A 101 11.49 -34.86 -12.89
N ARG A 102 11.43 -34.80 -11.57
CA ARG A 102 11.73 -35.93 -10.65
C ARG A 102 10.47 -36.55 -10.06
N LEU A 103 9.28 -36.01 -10.37
CA LEU A 103 8.02 -36.55 -9.84
C LEU A 103 7.64 -37.86 -10.56
N PRO A 104 7.06 -38.84 -9.85
CA PRO A 104 6.58 -40.08 -10.45
C PRO A 104 5.37 -39.82 -11.35
N MET A 105 5.18 -40.66 -12.39
CA MET A 105 4.08 -40.51 -13.35
C MET A 105 2.69 -40.46 -12.69
N ASN A 106 2.48 -41.17 -11.60
CA ASN A 106 1.24 -41.18 -10.86
C ASN A 106 0.82 -39.77 -10.32
N TYR A 107 1.75 -38.83 -10.24
CA TYR A 107 1.44 -37.43 -9.90
C TYR A 107 0.73 -36.74 -11.06
N PHE A 108 1.16 -37.00 -12.28
CA PHE A 108 0.61 -36.42 -13.50
C PHE A 108 -0.73 -37.03 -13.91
N ASP A 109 -1.03 -38.23 -13.46
CA ASP A 109 -2.35 -38.87 -13.66
C ASP A 109 -3.47 -38.16 -12.86
N LYS A 110 -3.09 -37.45 -11.80
CA LYS A 110 -4.03 -36.75 -10.89
C LYS A 110 -4.17 -35.26 -11.17
N MET A 111 -3.32 -34.69 -12.01
CA MET A 111 -3.28 -33.26 -12.30
C MET A 111 -3.22 -33.01 -13.80
N THR A 112 -3.91 -31.98 -14.27
CA THR A 112 -3.81 -31.59 -15.67
C THR A 112 -2.47 -30.88 -15.96
N HIS A 113 -1.94 -31.03 -17.16
CA HIS A 113 -0.73 -30.33 -17.59
C HIS A 113 -0.88 -28.80 -17.47
N GLY A 114 -2.10 -28.27 -17.69
CA GLY A 114 -2.41 -26.86 -17.53
C GLY A 114 -2.26 -26.39 -16.08
N GLU A 115 -2.67 -27.20 -15.10
CA GLU A 115 -2.53 -26.86 -13.68
C GLU A 115 -1.06 -26.81 -13.24
N VAL A 116 -0.25 -27.77 -13.69
CA VAL A 116 1.20 -27.78 -13.42
C VAL A 116 1.88 -26.55 -14.03
N LEU A 117 1.53 -26.21 -15.28
CA LEU A 117 2.07 -25.05 -15.97
C LEU A 117 1.65 -23.74 -15.27
N SER A 118 0.38 -23.64 -14.84
CA SER A 118 -0.14 -22.48 -14.09
C SER A 118 0.63 -22.25 -12.79
N ARG A 119 1.00 -23.30 -12.07
CA ARG A 119 1.82 -23.18 -10.85
C ARG A 119 3.22 -22.61 -11.11
N ILE A 120 3.85 -23.03 -12.22
CA ILE A 120 5.20 -22.56 -12.57
C ILE A 120 5.17 -21.11 -13.06
N THR A 121 4.10 -20.70 -13.73
CA THR A 121 3.98 -19.36 -14.29
C THR A 121 3.23 -18.42 -13.36
N ASN A 122 1.91 -18.61 -13.22
CA ASN A 122 1.05 -17.65 -12.54
C ASN A 122 1.27 -17.58 -11.02
N ASP A 123 1.43 -18.72 -10.33
CA ASP A 123 1.60 -18.73 -8.88
C ASP A 123 2.95 -18.14 -8.49
N VAL A 124 4.01 -18.45 -9.24
CA VAL A 124 5.35 -17.88 -8.99
C VAL A 124 5.38 -16.40 -9.30
N ASP A 125 4.69 -15.92 -10.35
CA ASP A 125 4.59 -14.48 -10.63
C ASP A 125 3.78 -13.74 -9.57
N THR A 126 2.68 -14.32 -9.11
CA THR A 126 1.87 -13.77 -8.02
C THR A 126 2.68 -13.68 -6.73
N LEU A 127 3.44 -14.71 -6.37
CA LEU A 127 4.36 -14.68 -5.23
C LEU A 127 5.43 -13.60 -5.38
N SER A 128 6.02 -13.49 -6.58
CA SER A 128 7.04 -12.47 -6.87
C SER A 128 6.51 -11.06 -6.72
N GLN A 129 5.34 -10.77 -7.30
CA GLN A 129 4.70 -9.46 -7.17
C GLN A 129 4.32 -9.15 -5.72
N SER A 130 3.71 -10.11 -5.03
CA SER A 130 3.32 -9.97 -3.63
C SER A 130 4.53 -9.74 -2.73
N LEU A 131 5.62 -10.46 -2.93
CA LEU A 131 6.87 -10.27 -2.17
C LEU A 131 7.48 -8.89 -2.42
N ASN A 132 7.55 -8.46 -3.70
CA ASN A 132 8.10 -7.15 -4.04
C ASN A 132 7.28 -6.03 -3.40
N GLN A 133 5.96 -6.06 -3.57
CA GLN A 133 5.05 -5.05 -3.04
C GLN A 133 4.98 -5.08 -1.51
N SER A 134 4.74 -6.26 -0.92
CA SER A 134 4.55 -6.38 0.52
C SER A 134 5.84 -6.11 1.30
N ALA A 135 7.00 -6.61 0.86
CA ALA A 135 8.26 -6.35 1.54
C ALA A 135 8.61 -4.85 1.52
N THR A 136 8.47 -4.21 0.35
CA THR A 136 8.69 -2.76 0.21
C THR A 136 7.74 -1.99 1.11
N GLN A 137 6.44 -2.32 1.09
CA GLN A 137 5.41 -1.66 1.89
C GLN A 137 5.64 -1.81 3.39
N VAL A 138 5.99 -3.00 3.87
CA VAL A 138 6.27 -3.23 5.30
C VAL A 138 7.47 -2.39 5.76
N ILE A 139 8.58 -2.40 5.00
CA ILE A 139 9.78 -1.64 5.35
C ILE A 139 9.47 -0.14 5.43
N THR A 140 8.81 0.41 4.39
CA THR A 140 8.48 1.84 4.35
C THR A 140 7.46 2.22 5.41
N SER A 141 6.43 1.40 5.66
CA SER A 141 5.43 1.67 6.69
C SER A 141 6.02 1.68 8.10
N VAL A 142 6.86 0.70 8.43
CA VAL A 142 7.53 0.65 9.74
C VAL A 142 8.43 1.88 9.92
N ALA A 143 9.25 2.21 8.91
CA ALA A 143 10.10 3.40 8.94
C ALA A 143 9.28 4.69 9.08
N THR A 144 8.15 4.79 8.37
CA THR A 144 7.24 5.95 8.43
C THR A 144 6.60 6.08 9.81
N ILE A 145 6.06 5.00 10.37
CA ILE A 145 5.42 5.04 11.70
C ILE A 145 6.42 5.49 12.76
N ILE A 146 7.61 4.88 12.80
CA ILE A 146 8.66 5.24 13.75
C ILE A 146 9.09 6.70 13.55
N GLY A 147 9.38 7.08 12.30
CA GLY A 147 9.86 8.42 11.99
C GLY A 147 8.82 9.51 12.26
N VAL A 148 7.54 9.27 11.93
CA VAL A 148 6.44 10.21 12.25
C VAL A 148 6.26 10.34 13.75
N LEU A 149 6.29 9.24 14.51
CA LEU A 149 6.18 9.31 15.99
C LEU A 149 7.31 10.14 16.60
N ILE A 150 8.55 9.90 16.18
CA ILE A 150 9.71 10.69 16.65
C ILE A 150 9.54 12.17 16.30
N MET A 151 9.10 12.48 15.08
CA MET A 151 8.88 13.86 14.63
C MET A 151 7.76 14.52 15.43
N MET A 152 6.63 13.85 15.63
CA MET A 152 5.49 14.37 16.40
C MET A 152 5.89 14.67 17.84
N LEU A 153 6.61 13.75 18.50
CA LEU A 153 7.14 13.96 19.85
C LEU A 153 8.11 15.14 19.92
N SER A 154 8.93 15.34 18.87
CA SER A 154 9.87 16.47 18.80
C SER A 154 9.18 17.83 18.61
N ILE A 155 7.97 17.86 18.06
CA ILE A 155 7.22 19.11 17.83
C ILE A 155 6.35 19.43 19.05
N SER A 156 5.51 18.48 19.48
CA SER A 156 4.63 18.66 20.63
C SER A 156 4.21 17.30 21.21
N PRO A 157 4.72 16.92 22.39
CA PRO A 157 4.31 15.69 23.08
C PRO A 157 2.81 15.65 23.39
N LEU A 158 2.22 16.82 23.75
CA LEU A 158 0.79 16.90 24.06
C LEU A 158 -0.09 16.60 22.84
N MET A 159 0.24 17.17 21.68
CA MET A 159 -0.47 16.89 20.42
C MET A 159 -0.30 15.43 19.98
N THR A 160 0.87 14.84 20.25
CA THR A 160 1.12 13.42 19.96
C THR A 160 0.25 12.53 20.82
N LEU A 161 0.13 12.84 22.13
CA LEU A 161 -0.73 12.09 23.05
C LEU A 161 -2.20 12.14 22.61
N THR A 162 -2.70 13.32 22.24
CA THR A 162 -4.08 13.47 21.76
C THR A 162 -4.32 12.70 20.48
N ALA A 163 -3.38 12.72 19.53
CA ALA A 163 -3.47 11.95 18.29
C ALA A 163 -3.49 10.43 18.57
N LEU A 164 -2.62 9.94 19.46
CA LEU A 164 -2.58 8.53 19.85
C LEU A 164 -3.85 8.07 20.57
N LEU A 165 -4.49 8.93 21.37
CA LEU A 165 -5.77 8.64 22.03
C LEU A 165 -6.94 8.58 21.02
N LEU A 166 -6.90 9.40 19.98
CA LEU A 166 -7.94 9.40 18.95
C LEU A 166 -7.96 8.09 18.12
N LEU A 167 -6.82 7.43 17.94
CA LEU A 167 -6.74 6.19 17.16
C LEU A 167 -7.63 5.06 17.72
N PRO A 168 -7.52 4.66 19.01
CA PRO A 168 -8.37 3.59 19.55
C PRO A 168 -9.84 4.00 19.62
N ILE A 169 -10.14 5.29 19.85
CA ILE A 169 -11.51 5.80 19.83
C ILE A 169 -12.11 5.63 18.42
N SER A 170 -11.39 6.06 17.38
CA SER A 170 -11.81 5.93 15.99
C SER A 170 -11.97 4.47 15.58
N MET A 171 -11.04 3.60 15.98
CA MET A 171 -11.14 2.15 15.74
C MET A 171 -12.37 1.54 16.43
N GLY A 172 -12.68 1.97 17.63
CA GLY A 172 -13.88 1.56 18.35
C GLY A 172 -15.16 1.93 17.58
N PHE A 173 -15.29 3.18 17.15
CA PHE A 173 -16.43 3.64 16.35
C PHE A 173 -16.54 2.86 15.03
N ILE A 174 -15.44 2.71 14.30
CA ILE A 174 -15.42 1.94 13.04
C ILE A 174 -15.85 0.50 13.29
N SER A 175 -15.33 -0.15 14.34
CA SER A 175 -15.68 -1.53 14.67
C SER A 175 -17.17 -1.70 14.96
N VAL A 176 -17.79 -0.77 15.70
CA VAL A 176 -19.24 -0.78 15.99
C VAL A 176 -20.05 -0.61 14.71
N ILE A 177 -19.67 0.36 13.86
CA ILE A 177 -20.35 0.62 12.58
C ILE A 177 -20.24 -0.60 11.66
N VAL A 178 -19.03 -1.16 11.51
CA VAL A 178 -18.81 -2.34 10.65
C VAL A 178 -19.62 -3.53 11.12
N LYS A 179 -19.58 -3.86 12.42
CA LYS A 179 -20.38 -4.98 12.99
C LYS A 179 -21.88 -4.79 12.73
N ARG A 180 -22.38 -3.57 12.87
CA ARG A 180 -23.79 -3.28 12.64
C ARG A 180 -24.15 -3.32 11.15
N SER A 181 -23.30 -2.79 10.29
CA SER A 181 -23.49 -2.79 8.85
C SER A 181 -23.36 -4.19 8.23
N GLN A 182 -22.51 -5.04 8.76
CA GLN A 182 -22.27 -6.38 8.23
C GLN A 182 -23.55 -7.22 8.16
N LYS A 183 -24.44 -7.09 9.16
CA LYS A 183 -25.75 -7.76 9.13
C LYS A 183 -26.58 -7.34 7.90
N TYR A 184 -26.59 -6.07 7.60
CA TYR A 184 -27.36 -5.54 6.45
C TYR A 184 -26.73 -5.95 5.11
N PHE A 185 -25.39 -5.97 5.02
CA PHE A 185 -24.69 -6.46 3.83
C PHE A 185 -24.94 -7.95 3.60
N MET A 186 -24.95 -8.77 4.64
CA MET A 186 -25.29 -10.20 4.52
C MET A 186 -26.71 -10.39 4.04
N SER A 187 -27.68 -9.68 4.62
CA SER A 187 -29.08 -9.74 4.17
C SER A 187 -29.22 -9.24 2.73
N GLN A 188 -28.50 -8.20 2.34
CA GLN A 188 -28.52 -7.72 0.95
C GLN A 188 -28.00 -8.78 -0.01
N GLN A 189 -26.90 -9.47 0.31
CA GLN A 189 -26.37 -10.55 -0.53
C GLN A 189 -27.35 -11.73 -0.64
N GLU A 190 -28.01 -12.08 0.46
CA GLU A 190 -29.03 -13.11 0.50
C GLU A 190 -30.22 -12.76 -0.40
N TYR A 191 -30.76 -11.55 -0.27
CA TYR A 191 -31.86 -11.09 -1.13
C TYR A 191 -31.46 -10.98 -2.60
N LEU A 192 -30.23 -10.55 -2.91
CA LEU A 192 -29.71 -10.56 -4.28
C LEU A 192 -29.61 -11.98 -4.82
N GLY A 193 -29.20 -12.95 -4.00
CA GLY A 193 -29.21 -14.36 -4.36
C GLY A 193 -30.62 -14.87 -4.70
N HIS A 194 -31.62 -14.52 -3.88
CA HIS A 194 -33.02 -14.88 -4.13
C HIS A 194 -33.54 -14.25 -5.44
N VAL A 195 -33.28 -12.95 -5.65
CA VAL A 195 -33.70 -12.26 -6.89
C VAL A 195 -33.05 -12.89 -8.11
N ASN A 196 -31.73 -13.14 -8.06
CA ASN A 196 -31.02 -13.79 -9.17
C ASN A 196 -31.55 -15.19 -9.44
N GLY A 197 -31.80 -15.99 -8.39
CA GLY A 197 -32.41 -17.32 -8.52
C GLY A 197 -33.81 -17.27 -9.16
N GLN A 198 -34.63 -16.30 -8.75
CA GLN A 198 -35.98 -16.13 -9.32
C GLN A 198 -35.91 -15.67 -10.79
N VAL A 199 -34.99 -14.79 -11.13
CA VAL A 199 -34.73 -14.38 -12.52
C VAL A 199 -34.28 -15.56 -13.35
N GLU A 200 -33.34 -16.39 -12.87
CA GLU A 200 -32.86 -17.58 -13.56
C GLU A 200 -33.98 -18.60 -13.77
N GLU A 201 -34.82 -18.83 -12.76
CA GLU A 201 -35.97 -19.74 -12.83
C GLU A 201 -37.02 -19.27 -13.86
N VAL A 202 -37.39 -17.98 -13.83
CA VAL A 202 -38.36 -17.40 -14.78
C VAL A 202 -37.80 -17.41 -16.19
N TYR A 203 -36.56 -17.03 -16.41
CA TYR A 203 -35.93 -17.05 -17.74
C TYR A 203 -35.68 -18.48 -18.24
N GLY A 204 -35.22 -19.40 -17.37
CA GLY A 204 -35.07 -20.82 -17.73
C GLY A 204 -36.38 -21.51 -18.03
N GLY A 205 -37.46 -21.12 -17.33
CA GLY A 205 -38.83 -21.61 -17.53
C GLY A 205 -39.71 -20.78 -18.47
N HIS A 206 -39.13 -19.78 -19.17
CA HIS A 206 -39.90 -18.81 -19.95
C HIS A 206 -40.90 -19.41 -20.93
N ASN A 207 -40.55 -20.50 -21.62
CA ASN A 207 -41.44 -21.20 -22.54
C ASN A 207 -42.65 -21.82 -21.82
N ILE A 208 -42.48 -22.25 -20.57
CA ILE A 208 -43.56 -22.82 -19.76
C ILE A 208 -44.47 -21.70 -19.27
N VAL A 209 -43.91 -20.60 -18.79
CA VAL A 209 -44.65 -19.40 -18.34
C VAL A 209 -45.52 -18.87 -19.48
N LYS A 210 -44.98 -18.80 -20.70
CA LYS A 210 -45.69 -18.36 -21.89
C LYS A 210 -46.79 -19.32 -22.31
N ALA A 211 -46.55 -20.64 -22.22
CA ALA A 211 -47.56 -21.67 -22.54
C ALA A 211 -48.80 -21.60 -21.60
N PHE A 212 -48.59 -21.17 -20.35
CA PHE A 212 -49.69 -20.99 -19.38
C PHE A 212 -50.23 -19.56 -19.30
N ASN A 213 -49.81 -18.68 -20.21
CA ASN A 213 -50.31 -17.28 -20.32
C ASN A 213 -50.21 -16.50 -19.00
N LYS A 214 -49.07 -16.69 -18.27
CA LYS A 214 -48.75 -16.05 -17.00
C LYS A 214 -47.52 -15.13 -17.12
N GLU A 215 -47.49 -14.35 -18.23
CA GLU A 215 -46.44 -13.34 -18.46
C GLU A 215 -46.54 -12.18 -17.47
#